data_87fbb2b40633e275ce3711f6fc95f16b
#
_entry.id   87fbb2b40633e275ce3711f6fc95f16b
#
_cell.length_a   1.000
_cell.length_b   1.000
_cell.length_c   1.000
_cell.angle_alpha   90.00
_cell.angle_beta   90.00
_cell.angle_gamma   90.00
#
_symmetry.space_group_name_H-M   'P 1'
#
loop_
_entity.id
_entity.type
_entity.pdbx_description
1 polymer ?
#
loop_
_entity_poly.entity_id
_entity_poly.type
_entity_poly.pdbx_seq_one_letter_code
_entity_poly.pdbx_strand_id
1 'polypeptide(L)'
;FLEDGIETGNQFVRNLAIQTKCHPTEKCMPVNLAANGESDHKYEDRTAYRQVAWSGKDTLLPSDNTVASYWITNPDNTFIDNVAAGSDENGFWLSLPEHPIGKFLGTDIAQNTWPRRTKFREFRNNTAHSNFDGFMFDRNINVENVFGLAGPSYMPKENPADPNSKSLETQFQNLTSYKNRNGGVWGRGEMHVFR
;
A
#
# COMPACT_ATOMS: atom_id res chain seq x y z
N PHE A 1 8.39 -4.37 -4.90
CA PHE A 1 7.33 -3.60 -5.54
C PHE A 1 6.40 -4.55 -6.25
N LEU A 2 5.15 -4.62 -5.79
CA LEU A 2 4.06 -5.31 -6.46
C LEU A 2 3.14 -4.21 -6.99
N GLU A 3 2.91 -4.16 -8.30
CA GLU A 3 2.46 -2.95 -8.95
C GLU A 3 0.96 -2.90 -9.19
N ASP A 4 0.45 -3.86 -9.95
CA ASP A 4 -0.90 -3.77 -10.51
C ASP A 4 -1.99 -4.46 -9.68
N GLY A 5 -1.62 -5.28 -8.72
CA GLY A 5 -2.56 -6.08 -7.93
C GLY A 5 -2.87 -7.47 -8.50
N ILE A 6 -2.16 -7.86 -9.57
CA ILE A 6 -2.26 -9.20 -10.17
C ILE A 6 -1.16 -10.15 -9.65
N GLU A 7 -0.11 -9.61 -9.07
CA GLU A 7 1.07 -10.34 -8.64
C GLU A 7 0.75 -11.15 -7.37
N THR A 8 0.73 -12.46 -7.50
CA THR A 8 0.45 -13.40 -6.41
C THR A 8 1.51 -14.49 -6.31
N GLY A 9 1.57 -15.15 -5.15
CA GLY A 9 2.45 -16.29 -4.93
C GLY A 9 3.93 -15.95 -4.75
N ASN A 10 4.30 -14.68 -4.70
CA ASN A 10 5.68 -14.27 -4.50
C ASN A 10 6.09 -14.43 -3.03
N GLN A 11 7.39 -14.65 -2.82
CA GLN A 11 7.98 -14.78 -1.49
C GLN A 11 9.09 -13.73 -1.31
N PHE A 12 8.91 -12.88 -0.34
CA PHE A 12 9.89 -11.89 0.11
C PHE A 12 10.38 -12.32 1.49
N VAL A 13 11.59 -12.85 1.55
CA VAL A 13 12.14 -13.43 2.79
C VAL A 13 13.51 -12.87 3.06
N ARG A 14 13.72 -12.28 4.24
CA ARG A 14 14.98 -11.73 4.72
C ARG A 14 15.59 -10.67 3.81
N ASN A 15 14.75 -9.79 3.27
CA ASN A 15 15.23 -8.66 2.48
C ASN A 15 15.39 -7.42 3.36
N LEU A 16 16.34 -6.58 2.99
CA LEU A 16 16.57 -5.28 3.59
C LEU A 16 16.38 -4.19 2.53
N ALA A 17 15.38 -3.34 2.72
CA ALA A 17 15.14 -2.15 1.92
C ALA A 17 15.47 -0.91 2.74
N ILE A 18 16.44 -0.13 2.30
CA ILE A 18 16.91 1.06 3.04
C ILE A 18 16.92 2.31 2.18
N GLN A 19 16.65 3.45 2.83
CA GLN A 19 16.75 4.78 2.24
C GLN A 19 15.92 4.96 0.96
N THR A 20 14.69 4.47 0.98
CA THR A 20 13.75 4.71 -0.12
C THR A 20 13.36 6.17 -0.12
N LYS A 21 13.77 6.88 -1.16
CA LYS A 21 13.66 8.33 -1.26
C LYS A 21 12.69 8.75 -2.34
N CYS A 22 12.14 9.96 -2.16
CA CYS A 22 11.47 10.65 -3.23
C CYS A 22 12.41 10.86 -4.42
N HIS A 23 11.87 10.78 -5.62
CA HIS A 23 12.63 11.13 -6.81
C HIS A 23 13.09 12.59 -6.72
N PRO A 24 14.34 12.93 -7.04
CA PRO A 24 14.88 14.26 -6.80
C PRO A 24 14.21 15.36 -7.64
N THR A 25 13.65 15.03 -8.79
CA THR A 25 13.01 15.98 -9.71
C THR A 25 11.51 15.79 -9.84
N GLU A 26 11.00 14.58 -9.54
CA GLU A 26 9.58 14.28 -9.55
C GLU A 26 9.00 14.44 -8.14
N LYS A 27 7.85 15.09 -8.05
CA LYS A 27 7.18 15.24 -6.76
C LYS A 27 6.67 13.90 -6.26
N CYS A 28 7.02 13.54 -5.04
CA CYS A 28 6.42 12.40 -4.36
C CYS A 28 4.95 12.68 -4.06
N MET A 29 4.14 11.65 -4.23
CA MET A 29 2.77 11.67 -3.75
C MET A 29 2.75 11.23 -2.28
N PRO A 30 2.52 12.12 -1.33
CA PRO A 30 2.48 11.76 0.07
C PRO A 30 1.23 10.95 0.38
N VAL A 31 1.43 9.80 1.02
CA VAL A 31 0.33 8.89 1.39
C VAL A 31 -0.55 9.49 2.48
N ASN A 32 -0.02 10.36 3.30
CA ASN A 32 -0.72 10.85 4.49
C ASN A 32 -1.04 12.35 4.49
N LEU A 33 -1.19 12.94 3.34
CA LEU A 33 -1.65 14.34 3.20
C LEU A 33 -2.87 14.70 4.08
N ALA A 34 -3.63 13.70 4.53
CA ALA A 34 -4.80 13.93 5.35
C ALA A 34 -4.57 13.82 6.86
N ALA A 35 -3.49 13.18 7.28
CA ALA A 35 -3.36 12.83 8.69
C ALA A 35 -3.12 14.05 9.59
N ASN A 36 -2.44 15.07 9.11
CA ASN A 36 -1.95 16.12 10.00
C ASN A 36 -2.37 17.54 9.65
N GLY A 37 -3.01 17.82 8.51
CA GLY A 37 -3.32 19.20 8.11
C GLY A 37 -2.08 20.11 7.97
N GLU A 38 -0.93 19.63 8.39
CA GLU A 38 0.33 20.32 8.55
C GLU A 38 1.47 19.67 7.76
N SER A 39 1.15 18.82 6.77
CA SER A 39 2.22 18.39 5.87
C SER A 39 2.79 19.66 5.22
N ASP A 40 4.08 19.72 5.01
CA ASP A 40 4.75 20.80 4.27
C ASP A 40 4.18 21.02 2.86
N HIS A 41 3.23 20.21 2.48
CA HIS A 41 2.48 20.25 1.25
C HIS A 41 1.12 20.90 1.50
N LYS A 42 1.00 22.16 1.13
CA LYS A 42 -0.27 22.88 1.16
C LYS A 42 -1.33 22.14 0.34
N TYR A 43 -2.58 22.31 0.74
CA TYR A 43 -3.74 21.72 0.06
C TYR A 43 -3.76 21.97 -1.46
N GLU A 44 -3.20 23.09 -1.89
CA GLU A 44 -3.04 23.49 -3.30
C GLU A 44 -2.13 22.50 -4.07
N ASP A 45 -1.14 21.91 -3.42
CA ASP A 45 -0.24 20.95 -4.05
C ASP A 45 -0.92 19.61 -4.38
N ARG A 46 -2.03 19.29 -3.73
CA ARG A 46 -2.81 18.06 -4.05
C ARG A 46 -3.26 18.02 -5.50
N THR A 47 -3.67 19.17 -6.04
CA THR A 47 -4.08 19.27 -7.44
C THR A 47 -2.88 19.08 -8.36
N ALA A 48 -1.74 19.64 -7.99
CA ALA A 48 -0.50 19.48 -8.73
C ALA A 48 -0.02 18.01 -8.72
N TYR A 49 -0.08 17.33 -7.57
CA TYR A 49 0.24 15.90 -7.49
C TYR A 49 -0.70 15.05 -8.32
N ARG A 50 -1.99 15.34 -8.28
CA ARG A 50 -2.97 14.67 -9.14
C ARG A 50 -2.64 14.87 -10.62
N GLN A 51 -2.31 16.11 -11.03
CA GLN A 51 -1.97 16.42 -12.41
C GLN A 51 -0.67 15.75 -12.85
N VAL A 52 0.36 15.76 -12.02
CA VAL A 52 1.63 15.09 -12.30
C VAL A 52 1.42 13.58 -12.43
N ALA A 53 0.68 12.99 -11.51
CA ALA A 53 0.36 11.57 -11.55
C ALA A 53 -0.43 11.17 -12.81
N TRP A 54 -1.27 12.05 -13.35
CA TRP A 54 -2.04 11.81 -14.57
C TRP A 54 -1.29 12.17 -15.87
N SER A 55 -0.37 13.10 -15.82
CA SER A 55 0.29 13.64 -17.01
C SER A 55 1.67 13.06 -17.29
N GLY A 56 2.22 12.28 -16.38
CA GLY A 56 3.51 11.65 -16.54
C GLY A 56 3.47 10.61 -17.66
N LYS A 57 4.03 10.95 -18.81
CA LYS A 57 4.09 10.02 -19.97
C LYS A 57 4.87 8.74 -19.67
N ASP A 58 5.73 8.80 -18.66
CA ASP A 58 6.65 7.73 -18.28
C ASP A 58 6.22 7.02 -16.99
N THR A 59 5.14 7.48 -16.35
CA THR A 59 4.58 6.87 -15.14
C THR A 59 3.47 5.91 -15.54
N LEU A 60 3.67 4.63 -15.33
CA LEU A 60 2.67 3.61 -15.64
C LEU A 60 1.40 3.78 -14.82
N LEU A 61 1.54 4.20 -13.56
CA LEU A 61 0.45 4.47 -12.64
C LEU A 61 0.69 5.79 -11.90
N PRO A 62 -0.38 6.51 -11.54
CA PRO A 62 -0.28 7.72 -10.71
C PRO A 62 0.46 7.51 -9.39
N SER A 63 0.42 6.28 -8.87
CA SER A 63 1.04 5.88 -7.61
C SER A 63 2.55 5.63 -7.69
N ASP A 64 3.15 5.54 -8.87
CA ASP A 64 4.59 5.28 -9.01
C ASP A 64 5.46 6.33 -8.31
N ASN A 65 4.90 7.50 -8.04
CA ASN A 65 5.57 8.56 -7.29
C ASN A 65 5.36 8.46 -5.77
N THR A 66 4.62 7.46 -5.28
CA THR A 66 4.44 7.24 -3.85
C THR A 66 5.61 6.43 -3.30
N VAL A 67 6.16 6.89 -2.18
CA VAL A 67 7.36 6.29 -1.61
C VAL A 67 7.00 5.20 -0.63
N ALA A 68 7.42 3.97 -0.92
CA ALA A 68 7.33 2.85 0.00
C ALA A 68 8.50 1.88 -0.24
N SER A 69 9.09 1.39 0.84
CA SER A 69 10.14 0.36 0.73
C SER A 69 9.56 -0.96 0.23
N TYR A 70 8.39 -1.32 0.74
CA TYR A 70 7.59 -2.46 0.25
C TYR A 70 6.21 -1.94 -0.12
N TRP A 71 5.95 -1.86 -1.40
CA TRP A 71 4.64 -1.53 -1.94
C TRP A 71 3.92 -2.80 -2.36
N ILE A 72 2.75 -3.03 -1.76
CA ILE A 72 2.04 -4.30 -1.83
C ILE A 72 0.62 -4.04 -2.31
N THR A 73 0.30 -4.48 -3.52
CA THR A 73 -1.01 -4.30 -4.14
C THR A 73 -1.88 -5.56 -4.13
N ASN A 74 -1.29 -6.71 -3.77
CA ASN A 74 -2.05 -7.95 -3.58
C ASN A 74 -1.52 -8.69 -2.35
N PRO A 75 -2.39 -9.07 -1.40
CA PRO A 75 -1.99 -9.75 -0.17
C PRO A 75 -1.72 -11.25 -0.35
N ASP A 76 -2.06 -11.86 -1.49
CA ASP A 76 -1.74 -13.27 -1.73
C ASP A 76 -0.26 -13.50 -2.03
N ASN A 77 0.57 -12.92 -1.16
CA ASN A 77 2.03 -13.01 -1.17
C ASN A 77 2.57 -13.26 0.24
N THR A 78 3.83 -13.68 0.33
CA THR A 78 4.50 -14.01 1.59
C THR A 78 5.58 -12.98 1.90
N PHE A 79 5.52 -12.40 3.10
CA PHE A 79 6.51 -11.44 3.61
C PHE A 79 7.01 -11.89 4.99
N ILE A 80 8.25 -12.36 5.06
CA ILE A 80 8.84 -12.93 6.27
C ILE A 80 10.22 -12.33 6.54
N ASP A 81 10.47 -11.90 7.78
CA ASP A 81 11.79 -11.44 8.24
C ASP A 81 12.36 -10.26 7.43
N ASN A 82 11.51 -9.42 6.80
CA ASN A 82 11.99 -8.29 6.03
C ASN A 82 12.16 -7.04 6.89
N VAL A 83 13.06 -6.17 6.46
CA VAL A 83 13.32 -4.88 7.12
C VAL A 83 13.12 -3.73 6.13
N ALA A 84 12.37 -2.72 6.55
CA ALA A 84 12.22 -1.45 5.86
C ALA A 84 12.77 -0.32 6.73
N ALA A 85 13.77 0.40 6.28
CA ALA A 85 14.43 1.42 7.08
C ALA A 85 14.71 2.72 6.31
N GLY A 86 14.30 3.84 6.85
CA GLY A 86 14.66 5.17 6.33
C GLY A 86 13.91 5.57 5.06
N SER A 87 12.70 5.08 4.86
CA SER A 87 11.82 5.56 3.80
C SER A 87 11.33 6.99 4.09
N ASP A 88 11.24 7.80 3.08
CA ASP A 88 10.69 9.15 3.21
C ASP A 88 9.20 9.10 3.58
N GLU A 89 8.47 8.07 3.12
CA GLU A 89 7.08 7.81 3.49
C GLU A 89 6.94 6.45 4.20
N ASN A 90 6.47 5.41 3.53
CA ASN A 90 6.12 4.16 4.17
C ASN A 90 7.25 3.14 4.18
N GLY A 91 7.35 2.37 5.26
CA GLY A 91 8.15 1.15 5.27
C GLY A 91 7.44 0.06 4.46
N PHE A 92 6.27 -0.38 4.92
CA PHE A 92 5.39 -1.30 4.22
C PHE A 92 4.06 -0.62 3.93
N TRP A 93 3.65 -0.63 2.68
CA TRP A 93 2.38 -0.05 2.28
C TRP A 93 1.50 -1.07 1.58
N LEU A 94 0.34 -1.35 2.16
CA LEU A 94 -0.71 -2.15 1.56
C LEU A 94 -1.65 -1.22 0.78
N SER A 95 -1.36 -1.05 -0.49
CA SER A 95 -2.19 -0.28 -1.43
C SER A 95 -3.05 -1.23 -2.24
N LEU A 96 -4.15 -1.70 -1.65
CA LEU A 96 -4.95 -2.80 -2.19
C LEU A 96 -6.12 -2.28 -3.02
N PRO A 97 -6.07 -2.35 -4.35
CA PRO A 97 -7.18 -1.96 -5.21
C PRO A 97 -8.35 -2.94 -5.09
N GLU A 98 -9.53 -2.53 -5.52
CA GLU A 98 -10.70 -3.42 -5.61
C GLU A 98 -10.45 -4.53 -6.64
N HIS A 99 -9.98 -4.12 -7.82
CA HIS A 99 -9.51 -4.99 -8.89
C HIS A 99 -8.14 -4.52 -9.36
N PRO A 100 -7.33 -5.40 -9.96
CA PRO A 100 -6.07 -5.00 -10.58
C PRO A 100 -6.22 -3.80 -11.52
N ILE A 101 -5.21 -2.95 -11.50
CA ILE A 101 -5.12 -1.67 -12.21
C ILE A 101 -4.04 -1.72 -13.29
N GLY A 102 -3.62 -0.57 -13.77
CA GLY A 102 -2.55 -0.46 -14.77
C GLY A 102 -2.93 -1.16 -16.08
N LYS A 103 -2.01 -1.92 -16.63
CA LYS A 103 -2.21 -2.64 -17.90
C LYS A 103 -3.26 -3.75 -17.85
N PHE A 104 -3.65 -4.17 -16.65
CA PHE A 104 -4.66 -5.21 -16.46
C PHE A 104 -6.07 -4.66 -16.29
N LEU A 105 -6.22 -3.34 -16.17
CA LEU A 105 -7.51 -2.70 -15.96
C LEU A 105 -8.51 -3.13 -17.05
N GLY A 106 -9.67 -3.62 -16.60
CA GLY A 106 -10.76 -4.04 -17.50
C GLY A 106 -10.58 -5.41 -18.16
N THR A 107 -9.49 -6.12 -17.92
CA THR A 107 -9.33 -7.49 -18.42
C THR A 107 -10.14 -8.50 -17.59
N ASP A 108 -10.48 -9.65 -18.18
CA ASP A 108 -11.22 -10.71 -17.49
C ASP A 108 -10.49 -11.19 -16.23
N ILE A 109 -9.17 -11.28 -16.29
CA ILE A 109 -8.38 -11.70 -15.13
C ILE A 109 -8.47 -10.66 -14.00
N ALA A 110 -8.43 -9.37 -14.33
CA ALA A 110 -8.58 -8.31 -13.34
C ALA A 110 -9.98 -8.31 -12.71
N GLN A 111 -11.02 -8.49 -13.52
CA GLN A 111 -12.41 -8.55 -13.04
C GLN A 111 -12.67 -9.74 -12.11
N ASN A 112 -11.85 -10.78 -12.20
CA ASN A 112 -11.94 -11.97 -11.36
C ASN A 112 -10.88 -12.00 -10.23
N THR A 113 -10.23 -10.89 -9.95
CA THR A 113 -9.24 -10.73 -8.90
C THR A 113 -9.64 -9.58 -7.96
N TRP A 114 -9.68 -9.85 -6.66
CA TRP A 114 -10.09 -8.87 -5.62
C TRP A 114 -9.01 -8.71 -4.55
N PRO A 115 -7.95 -7.97 -4.79
CA PRO A 115 -6.85 -7.81 -3.82
C PRO A 115 -7.31 -7.41 -2.43
N ARG A 116 -8.22 -6.44 -2.35
CA ARG A 116 -8.74 -5.92 -1.08
C ARG A 116 -9.49 -6.97 -0.25
N ARG A 117 -10.09 -7.98 -0.90
CA ARG A 117 -10.87 -9.03 -0.24
C ARG A 117 -10.12 -10.36 -0.15
N THR A 118 -8.91 -10.41 -0.65
CA THR A 118 -8.05 -11.59 -0.57
C THR A 118 -7.33 -11.62 0.77
N LYS A 119 -7.33 -12.76 1.44
CA LYS A 119 -6.60 -12.94 2.69
C LYS A 119 -5.09 -12.90 2.44
N PHE A 120 -4.34 -12.25 3.33
CA PHE A 120 -2.88 -12.30 3.31
C PHE A 120 -2.38 -13.75 3.42
N ARG A 121 -1.46 -14.15 2.55
CA ARG A 121 -0.87 -15.49 2.58
C ARG A 121 -0.04 -15.67 3.84
N GLU A 122 0.93 -14.79 4.06
CA GLU A 122 1.73 -14.77 5.28
C GLU A 122 2.42 -13.41 5.46
N PHE A 123 2.33 -12.84 6.66
CA PHE A 123 3.01 -11.60 7.00
C PHE A 123 3.50 -11.67 8.45
N ARG A 124 4.79 -11.97 8.63
CA ARG A 124 5.36 -12.15 9.97
C ARG A 124 6.81 -11.70 10.09
N ASN A 125 7.20 -11.35 11.31
CA ASN A 125 8.56 -10.95 11.71
C ASN A 125 9.11 -9.77 10.88
N ASN A 126 8.25 -8.92 10.31
CA ASN A 126 8.71 -7.78 9.54
C ASN A 126 9.00 -6.61 10.45
N THR A 127 10.06 -5.87 10.15
CA THR A 127 10.52 -4.71 10.91
C THR A 127 10.45 -3.45 10.04
N ALA A 128 9.89 -2.37 10.59
CA ALA A 128 9.87 -1.06 9.97
C ALA A 128 10.40 0.00 10.93
N HIS A 129 11.48 0.69 10.57
CA HIS A 129 12.02 1.74 11.43
C HIS A 129 12.58 2.94 10.67
N SER A 130 12.60 4.09 11.33
CA SER A 130 13.17 5.33 10.77
C SER A 130 12.48 5.79 9.47
N ASN A 131 11.27 5.33 9.19
CA ASN A 131 10.43 5.76 8.07
C ASN A 131 9.57 6.96 8.50
N PHE A 132 8.73 7.47 7.62
CA PHE A 132 7.65 8.34 8.05
C PHE A 132 6.57 7.50 8.75
N ASP A 133 5.96 6.53 8.05
CA ASP A 133 5.11 5.49 8.63
C ASP A 133 5.76 4.11 8.53
N GLY A 134 5.62 3.30 9.59
CA GLY A 134 6.17 1.96 9.60
C GLY A 134 5.39 1.02 8.70
N PHE A 135 4.13 0.76 9.07
CA PHE A 135 3.19 -0.09 8.34
C PHE A 135 1.92 0.70 8.05
N MET A 136 1.64 0.91 6.76
CA MET A 136 0.47 1.63 6.28
C MET A 136 -0.49 0.66 5.59
N PHE A 137 -1.60 0.32 6.26
CA PHE A 137 -2.65 -0.57 5.78
C PHE A 137 -3.91 0.22 5.43
N ASP A 138 -3.72 1.27 4.69
CA ASP A 138 -4.77 2.21 4.30
C ASP A 138 -4.36 2.94 3.02
N ARG A 139 -5.30 3.67 2.43
CA ARG A 139 -5.09 4.58 1.30
C ARG A 139 -4.69 3.87 0.02
N ASN A 140 -5.62 3.83 -0.89
CA ASN A 140 -5.49 3.13 -2.15
C ASN A 140 -5.81 4.06 -3.32
N ILE A 141 -5.44 3.61 -4.49
CA ILE A 141 -5.89 4.18 -5.75
C ILE A 141 -7.33 3.71 -5.98
N ASN A 142 -8.23 4.62 -6.31
CA ASN A 142 -9.62 4.29 -6.62
C ASN A 142 -9.76 3.80 -8.08
N VAL A 143 -10.98 3.44 -8.46
CA VAL A 143 -11.29 2.93 -9.81
C VAL A 143 -11.02 3.94 -10.93
N GLU A 144 -10.98 5.22 -10.60
CA GLU A 144 -10.63 6.30 -11.54
C GLU A 144 -9.11 6.52 -11.60
N ASN A 145 -8.32 5.63 -11.00
CA ASN A 145 -6.88 5.71 -10.90
C ASN A 145 -6.40 6.98 -10.18
N VAL A 146 -7.18 7.44 -9.22
CA VAL A 146 -6.90 8.60 -8.38
C VAL A 146 -6.56 8.12 -6.97
N PHE A 147 -5.49 8.65 -6.40
CA PHE A 147 -5.13 8.38 -5.02
C PHE A 147 -6.18 8.92 -4.05
N GLY A 148 -6.81 8.02 -3.31
CA GLY A 148 -7.85 8.34 -2.34
C GLY A 148 -7.32 8.42 -0.91
N LEU A 149 -7.57 9.54 -0.23
CA LEU A 149 -7.21 9.69 1.19
C LEU A 149 -8.10 8.87 2.12
N ALA A 150 -9.30 8.56 1.68
CA ALA A 150 -10.25 7.69 2.36
C ALA A 150 -10.43 6.43 1.51
N GLY A 151 -9.35 5.74 1.27
CA GLY A 151 -9.38 4.51 0.49
C GLY A 151 -10.25 3.45 1.16
N PRO A 152 -10.83 2.56 0.37
CA PRO A 152 -11.55 1.43 0.92
C PRO A 152 -10.60 0.55 1.73
N SER A 153 -11.17 0.00 2.76
CA SER A 153 -10.47 -0.78 3.76
C SER A 153 -10.12 -2.19 3.27
N TYR A 154 -9.06 -2.76 3.79
CA TYR A 154 -8.75 -4.17 3.62
C TYR A 154 -9.77 -5.03 4.37
N MET A 155 -10.50 -5.88 3.66
CA MET A 155 -11.62 -6.65 4.18
C MET A 155 -11.62 -8.08 3.61
N PRO A 156 -10.73 -8.94 4.06
CA PRO A 156 -10.60 -10.30 3.52
C PRO A 156 -11.89 -11.10 3.71
N LYS A 157 -12.29 -11.83 2.67
CA LYS A 157 -13.53 -12.60 2.61
C LYS A 157 -13.25 -14.05 2.24
N GLU A 158 -14.14 -14.96 2.68
CA GLU A 158 -14.08 -16.37 2.31
C GLU A 158 -14.28 -16.56 0.79
N ASN A 159 -15.19 -15.78 0.21
CA ASN A 159 -15.33 -15.63 -1.23
C ASN A 159 -15.02 -14.15 -1.58
N PRO A 160 -13.84 -13.83 -2.12
CA PRO A 160 -13.49 -12.45 -2.46
C PRO A 160 -14.43 -11.79 -3.47
N ALA A 161 -15.10 -12.56 -4.33
CA ALA A 161 -16.06 -12.05 -5.30
C ALA A 161 -17.37 -11.58 -4.66
N ASP A 162 -17.70 -12.11 -3.48
CA ASP A 162 -18.93 -11.76 -2.75
C ASP A 162 -18.59 -10.87 -1.54
N PRO A 163 -18.88 -9.56 -1.59
CA PRO A 163 -18.62 -8.66 -0.49
C PRO A 163 -19.38 -9.00 0.79
N ASN A 164 -20.47 -9.76 0.68
CA ASN A 164 -21.29 -10.18 1.81
C ASN A 164 -20.88 -11.54 2.38
N SER A 165 -19.92 -12.22 1.76
CA SER A 165 -19.43 -13.49 2.29
C SER A 165 -18.71 -13.28 3.63
N LYS A 166 -18.52 -14.36 4.35
CA LYS A 166 -17.92 -14.33 5.69
C LYS A 166 -16.55 -13.64 5.67
N SER A 167 -16.35 -12.68 6.57
CA SER A 167 -15.05 -12.06 6.79
C SER A 167 -14.04 -13.03 7.37
N LEU A 168 -12.81 -12.97 6.89
CA LEU A 168 -11.70 -13.80 7.35
C LEU A 168 -10.73 -12.98 8.22
N GLU A 169 -10.24 -13.61 9.26
CA GLU A 169 -9.16 -13.04 10.08
C GLU A 169 -7.83 -13.07 9.32
N THR A 170 -7.15 -11.93 9.30
CA THR A 170 -5.79 -11.81 8.80
C THR A 170 -4.83 -11.54 9.95
N GLN A 171 -3.82 -12.38 10.07
CA GLN A 171 -2.82 -12.27 11.12
C GLN A 171 -1.56 -11.57 10.63
N PHE A 172 -1.18 -10.52 11.36
CA PHE A 172 0.09 -9.83 11.25
C PHE A 172 0.92 -10.17 12.50
N GLN A 173 1.92 -11.01 12.34
CA GLN A 173 2.62 -11.62 13.47
C GLN A 173 3.99 -10.98 13.68
N ASN A 174 4.33 -10.70 14.95
CA ASN A 174 5.64 -10.21 15.36
C ASN A 174 6.12 -8.99 14.55
N LEU A 175 5.26 -7.99 14.37
CA LEU A 175 5.65 -6.74 13.73
C LEU A 175 6.49 -5.91 14.69
N THR A 176 7.65 -5.47 14.23
CA THR A 176 8.49 -4.52 14.98
C THR A 176 8.45 -3.16 14.30
N SER A 177 8.04 -2.13 15.04
CA SER A 177 7.95 -0.77 14.52
C SER A 177 8.53 0.22 15.52
N TYR A 178 9.57 0.96 15.12
CA TYR A 178 10.21 1.94 16.01
C TYR A 178 10.85 3.10 15.26
N LYS A 179 11.01 4.22 15.95
CA LYS A 179 11.65 5.44 15.43
C LYS A 179 11.07 5.94 14.10
N ASN A 180 9.83 5.62 13.79
CA ASN A 180 9.13 6.24 12.68
C ASN A 180 8.67 7.64 13.07
N ARG A 181 8.65 8.56 12.12
CA ARG A 181 8.38 9.99 12.40
C ARG A 181 6.91 10.28 12.69
N ASN A 182 5.99 9.52 12.08
CA ASN A 182 4.54 9.71 12.24
C ASN A 182 3.89 8.52 12.96
N GLY A 183 3.83 7.35 12.36
CA GLY A 183 3.11 6.21 12.90
C GLY A 183 3.89 4.89 12.86
N GLY A 184 3.60 4.03 13.82
CA GLY A 184 4.12 2.66 13.84
C GLY A 184 3.34 1.76 12.90
N VAL A 185 2.02 1.68 13.15
CA VAL A 185 1.06 0.93 12.34
C VAL A 185 -0.18 1.80 12.17
N TRP A 186 -0.61 1.98 10.95
CA TRP A 186 -1.87 2.63 10.61
C TRP A 186 -2.73 1.63 9.84
N GLY A 187 -3.83 1.19 10.44
CA GLY A 187 -4.70 0.18 9.87
C GLY A 187 -6.13 0.68 9.70
N ARG A 188 -6.72 0.36 8.57
CA ARG A 188 -8.14 0.52 8.30
C ARG A 188 -8.65 -0.76 7.67
N GLY A 189 -9.79 -1.26 8.14
CA GLY A 189 -10.39 -2.47 7.60
C GLY A 189 -11.00 -3.35 8.68
N GLU A 190 -11.20 -4.60 8.33
CA GLU A 190 -11.87 -5.60 9.16
C GLU A 190 -10.95 -6.77 9.49
N MET A 191 -11.14 -7.37 10.67
CA MET A 191 -10.56 -8.65 11.05
C MET A 191 -9.02 -8.69 11.02
N HIS A 192 -8.37 -7.56 11.28
CA HIS A 192 -6.93 -7.51 11.47
C HIS A 192 -6.55 -7.98 12.87
N VAL A 193 -5.68 -8.95 12.95
CA VAL A 193 -5.15 -9.47 14.22
C VAL A 193 -3.64 -9.25 14.26
N PHE A 194 -3.19 -8.46 15.20
CA PHE A 194 -1.77 -8.21 15.48
C PHE A 194 -1.36 -9.08 16.67
N ARG A 195 -0.35 -9.91 16.48
CA ARG A 195 0.19 -10.83 17.51
C ARG A 195 1.69 -10.71 17.65
#